data_f6ab36ab32dbcb81759da0f5cf8a7c91
#
_entry.id   f6ab36ab32dbcb81759da0f5cf8a7c91
#
_cell.length_a   1.000
_cell.length_b   1.000
_cell.length_c   1.000
_cell.angle_alpha   90.00
_cell.angle_beta   90.00
_cell.angle_gamma   90.00
#
_symmetry.space_group_name_H-M   'P 1'
#
loop_
_entity.id
_entity.type
_entity.pdbx_description
1 polymer ?
#
loop_
_entity_poly.entity_id
_entity_poly.type
_entity_poly.pdbx_seq_one_letter_code
_entity_poly.pdbx_strand_id
1 'polypeptide(L)'
;MGKTKRGKGTKLMAVADGAGLPLAVHTTSASPHEVSLVTDTLLESFAGGFPERLIGDKAYDSDPLDEELATAGIEMIAPHRGNRKKPATQDGRPLRRYRRRYKVERLFAWLQNFRRLVVRYEYHLENFLGFVHLGCILILLRCYL
;
A
#
# COMPACT_ATOMS: atom_id res chain seq x y z
N MET A 1 -10.01 7.93 -14.89
CA MET A 1 -8.64 7.42 -15.12
C MET A 1 -7.67 8.59 -15.12
N GLY A 2 -6.61 8.52 -14.29
CA GLY A 2 -5.59 9.56 -14.21
C GLY A 2 -4.58 9.48 -15.36
N LYS A 3 -3.97 10.62 -15.71
CA LYS A 3 -2.90 10.67 -16.71
C LYS A 3 -1.58 10.24 -16.07
N THR A 4 -0.84 9.36 -16.73
CA THR A 4 0.56 9.04 -16.45
C THR A 4 1.43 9.52 -17.59
N LYS A 5 2.76 9.50 -17.44
CA LYS A 5 3.69 9.79 -18.56
C LYS A 5 3.46 8.89 -19.78
N ARG A 6 2.81 7.72 -19.60
CA ARG A 6 2.55 6.72 -20.65
C ARG A 6 1.07 6.58 -21.02
N GLY A 7 0.19 7.48 -20.53
CA GLY A 7 -1.25 7.45 -20.81
C GLY A 7 -2.13 7.42 -19.57
N LYS A 8 -3.38 6.99 -19.72
CA LYS A 8 -4.33 6.82 -18.62
C LYS A 8 -4.03 5.53 -17.84
N GLY A 9 -3.94 5.62 -16.52
CA GLY A 9 -3.61 4.48 -15.66
C GLY A 9 -4.49 4.39 -14.43
N THR A 10 -4.49 3.21 -13.82
CA THR A 10 -5.08 2.92 -12.51
C THR A 10 -3.95 2.65 -11.53
N LYS A 11 -4.02 3.25 -10.35
CA LYS A 11 -3.11 2.98 -9.25
C LYS A 11 -3.77 1.96 -8.33
N LEU A 12 -3.02 0.93 -7.97
CA LEU A 12 -3.37 -0.04 -6.94
C LEU A 12 -2.47 0.18 -5.74
N MET A 13 -3.07 0.48 -4.60
CA MET A 13 -2.42 0.51 -3.30
C MET A 13 -2.71 -0.79 -2.56
N ALA A 14 -1.76 -1.30 -1.79
CA ALA A 14 -1.95 -2.48 -0.98
C ALA A 14 -1.18 -2.40 0.33
N VAL A 15 -1.75 -2.96 1.38
CA VAL A 15 -1.10 -3.22 2.66
C VAL A 15 -1.02 -4.72 2.86
N ALA A 16 0.17 -5.20 3.20
CA ALA A 16 0.42 -6.60 3.53
C ALA A 16 0.80 -6.75 5.00
N ASP A 17 0.41 -7.85 5.61
CA ASP A 17 0.83 -8.22 6.96
C ASP A 17 2.28 -8.70 7.04
N GLY A 18 2.74 -9.09 8.24
CA GLY A 18 4.08 -9.65 8.46
C GLY A 18 4.32 -10.99 7.75
N ALA A 19 3.30 -11.69 7.30
CA ALA A 19 3.39 -12.89 6.46
C ALA A 19 3.36 -12.58 4.96
N GLY A 20 3.02 -11.34 4.58
CA GLY A 20 2.87 -10.87 3.19
C GLY A 20 1.48 -11.15 2.63
N LEU A 21 0.49 -11.39 3.51
CA LEU A 21 -0.89 -11.58 3.13
C LEU A 21 -1.60 -10.22 3.00
N PRO A 22 -2.58 -10.09 2.11
CA PRO A 22 -3.28 -8.82 1.92
C PRO A 22 -4.12 -8.46 3.14
N LEU A 23 -3.95 -7.23 3.65
CA LEU A 23 -4.76 -6.63 4.70
C LEU A 23 -5.70 -5.57 4.17
N ALA A 24 -5.27 -4.79 3.19
CA ALA A 24 -6.05 -3.75 2.56
C ALA A 24 -5.63 -3.57 1.10
N VAL A 25 -6.58 -3.21 0.26
CA VAL A 25 -6.32 -2.79 -1.13
C VAL A 25 -7.23 -1.63 -1.49
N HIS A 26 -6.67 -0.67 -2.21
CA HIS A 26 -7.40 0.51 -2.69
C HIS A 26 -7.03 0.77 -4.15
N THR A 27 -8.00 1.15 -4.96
CA THR A 27 -7.79 1.49 -6.37
C THR A 27 -8.27 2.89 -6.67
N THR A 28 -7.44 3.63 -7.38
CA THR A 28 -7.77 4.99 -7.79
C THR A 28 -7.16 5.32 -9.15
N SER A 29 -7.44 6.54 -9.64
CA SER A 29 -6.73 7.04 -10.81
C SER A 29 -5.22 7.16 -10.53
N ALA A 30 -4.38 7.09 -11.55
CA ALA A 30 -2.93 7.17 -11.38
C ALA A 30 -2.40 8.56 -10.98
N SER A 31 -3.27 9.58 -10.89
CA SER A 31 -2.86 10.97 -10.64
C SER A 31 -2.49 11.30 -9.19
N PRO A 32 -3.21 10.84 -8.14
CA PRO A 32 -2.89 11.19 -6.75
C PRO A 32 -1.52 10.65 -6.33
N HIS A 33 -0.84 11.39 -5.44
CA HIS A 33 0.37 10.92 -4.79
C HIS A 33 0.06 9.77 -3.82
N GLU A 34 0.96 8.81 -3.69
CA GLU A 34 0.77 7.63 -2.83
C GLU A 34 0.58 8.00 -1.36
N VAL A 35 1.31 9.03 -0.90
CA VAL A 35 1.19 9.57 0.47
C VAL A 35 -0.25 9.95 0.82
N SER A 36 -0.96 10.60 -0.10
CA SER A 36 -2.36 11.03 0.13
C SER A 36 -3.39 9.91 0.09
N LEU A 37 -2.98 8.69 -0.28
CA LEU A 37 -3.86 7.52 -0.39
C LEU A 37 -3.71 6.53 0.78
N VAL A 38 -2.81 6.79 1.71
CA VAL A 38 -2.50 5.87 2.80
C VAL A 38 -3.72 5.66 3.69
N THR A 39 -4.33 6.76 4.14
CA THR A 39 -5.50 6.71 5.03
C THR A 39 -6.69 6.05 4.36
N ASP A 40 -6.99 6.41 3.11
CA ASP A 40 -8.06 5.77 2.34
C ASP A 40 -7.82 4.26 2.20
N THR A 41 -6.56 3.85 1.94
CA THR A 41 -6.20 2.44 1.85
C THR A 41 -6.41 1.70 3.18
N LEU A 42 -6.04 2.31 4.30
CA LEU A 42 -6.22 1.72 5.63
C LEU A 42 -7.70 1.58 6.02
N LEU A 43 -8.55 2.51 5.59
CA LEU A 43 -10.00 2.44 5.83
C LEU A 43 -10.67 1.28 5.08
N GLU A 44 -10.09 0.82 3.98
CA GLU A 44 -10.54 -0.37 3.23
C GLU A 44 -9.94 -1.69 3.75
N SER A 45 -9.48 -1.72 5.01
CA SER A 45 -8.88 -2.91 5.61
C SER A 45 -9.89 -4.06 5.74
N PHE A 46 -9.46 -5.28 5.39
CA PHE A 46 -10.21 -6.51 5.61
C PHE A 46 -10.13 -6.97 7.07
N ALA A 47 -9.10 -6.51 7.80
CA ALA A 47 -8.92 -6.82 9.21
C ALA A 47 -9.68 -5.80 10.07
N GLY A 48 -10.22 -6.24 11.19
CA GLY A 48 -10.81 -5.33 12.17
C GLY A 48 -9.73 -4.51 12.88
N GLY A 49 -9.63 -3.22 12.57
CA GLY A 49 -8.69 -2.29 13.20
C GLY A 49 -7.48 -1.91 12.35
N PHE A 50 -6.66 -0.99 12.89
CA PHE A 50 -5.47 -0.48 12.24
C PHE A 50 -4.20 -1.20 12.74
N PRO A 51 -3.15 -1.30 11.91
CA PRO A 51 -1.88 -1.85 12.35
C PRO A 51 -1.18 -0.89 13.33
N GLU A 52 -0.45 -1.43 14.31
CA GLU A 52 0.40 -0.60 15.18
C GLU A 52 1.55 0.08 14.40
N ARG A 53 2.00 -0.54 13.31
CA ARG A 53 3.13 -0.08 12.52
C ARG A 53 2.87 -0.29 11.03
N LEU A 54 3.20 0.73 10.25
CA LEU A 54 3.14 0.70 8.81
C LEU A 54 4.54 0.93 8.23
N ILE A 55 4.98 0.07 7.32
CA ILE A 55 6.30 0.18 6.68
C ILE A 55 6.11 0.60 5.23
N GLY A 56 6.71 1.72 4.87
CA GLY A 56 6.71 2.24 3.50
C GLY A 56 8.10 2.54 2.97
N ASP A 57 8.20 2.85 1.69
CA ASP A 57 9.46 3.32 1.12
C ASP A 57 9.69 4.81 1.43
N LYS A 58 10.81 5.35 0.97
CA LYS A 58 11.14 6.76 1.17
C LYS A 58 10.19 7.75 0.48
N ALA A 59 9.27 7.28 -0.37
CA ALA A 59 8.23 8.14 -0.92
C ALA A 59 7.22 8.57 0.15
N TYR A 60 7.08 7.76 1.20
CA TYR A 60 6.21 8.01 2.36
C TYR A 60 6.88 8.83 3.48
N ASP A 61 8.11 9.35 3.28
CA ASP A 61 8.75 10.30 4.20
C ASP A 61 8.01 11.65 4.15
N SER A 62 7.02 11.81 5.04
CA SER A 62 6.12 12.96 5.10
C SER A 62 5.70 13.23 6.54
N ASP A 63 6.17 14.37 7.11
CA ASP A 63 5.81 14.73 8.48
C ASP A 63 4.28 14.87 8.68
N PRO A 64 3.50 15.46 7.75
CA PRO A 64 2.04 15.48 7.88
C PRO A 64 1.40 14.10 7.92
N LEU A 65 1.92 13.12 7.15
CA LEU A 65 1.44 11.74 7.19
C LEU A 65 1.78 11.08 8.52
N ASP A 66 3.00 11.31 9.03
CA ASP A 66 3.43 10.75 10.32
C ASP A 66 2.53 11.28 11.46
N GLU A 67 2.20 12.58 11.45
CA GLU A 67 1.29 13.20 12.42
C GLU A 67 -0.14 12.62 12.31
N GLU A 68 -0.67 12.52 11.09
CA GLU A 68 -1.99 11.95 10.84
C GLU A 68 -2.09 10.51 11.33
N LEU A 69 -1.14 9.66 10.99
CA LEU A 69 -1.12 8.26 11.41
C LEU A 69 -0.91 8.11 12.92
N ALA A 70 -0.10 8.97 13.53
CA ALA A 70 0.11 8.96 14.98
C ALA A 70 -1.19 9.25 15.75
N THR A 71 -2.11 10.07 15.24
CA THR A 71 -3.43 10.29 15.86
C THR A 71 -4.28 9.02 15.90
N ALA A 72 -4.06 8.11 14.94
CA ALA A 72 -4.70 6.79 14.89
C ALA A 72 -3.90 5.69 15.62
N GLY A 73 -2.81 6.05 16.29
CA GLY A 73 -1.94 5.11 17.01
C GLY A 73 -1.03 4.28 16.10
N ILE A 74 -0.79 4.73 14.87
CA ILE A 74 0.01 4.02 13.87
C ILE A 74 1.40 4.66 13.76
N GLU A 75 2.46 3.89 13.99
CA GLU A 75 3.85 4.29 13.76
C GLU A 75 4.21 4.09 12.28
N MET A 76 4.43 5.19 11.53
CA MET A 76 4.96 5.10 10.16
C MET A 76 6.47 4.89 10.17
N ILE A 77 6.96 3.89 9.44
CA ILE A 77 8.39 3.57 9.30
C ILE A 77 8.78 3.71 7.83
N ALA A 78 9.40 4.83 7.49
CA ALA A 78 9.91 5.09 6.14
C ALA A 78 11.31 5.73 6.22
N PRO A 79 12.25 5.33 5.34
CA PRO A 79 13.55 6.00 5.30
C PRO A 79 13.41 7.44 4.84
N HIS A 80 14.17 8.34 5.43
CA HIS A 80 14.19 9.73 4.99
C HIS A 80 14.69 9.88 3.56
N ARG A 81 14.10 10.84 2.84
CA ARG A 81 14.56 11.24 1.51
C ARG A 81 15.94 11.88 1.60
N GLY A 82 16.83 11.58 0.64
CA GLY A 82 18.18 12.14 0.63
C GLY A 82 18.25 13.67 0.51
N ASN A 83 17.17 14.31 0.04
CA ASN A 83 17.04 15.76 -0.08
C ASN A 83 16.24 16.41 1.07
N ARG A 84 15.98 15.67 2.15
CA ARG A 84 15.28 16.19 3.34
C ARG A 84 16.09 17.32 3.96
N LYS A 85 15.46 18.48 4.13
CA LYS A 85 16.05 19.66 4.78
C LYS A 85 15.71 19.76 6.26
N LYS A 86 14.66 19.07 6.70
CA LYS A 86 14.20 19.04 8.09
C LYS A 86 15.01 18.04 8.92
N PRO A 87 15.09 18.22 10.26
CA PRO A 87 15.71 17.25 11.16
C PRO A 87 15.09 15.85 10.97
N ALA A 88 15.89 14.82 11.26
CA ALA A 88 15.40 13.45 11.27
C ALA A 88 14.36 13.26 12.38
N THR A 89 13.21 12.69 12.04
CA THR A 89 12.11 12.36 12.98
C THR A 89 12.23 10.94 13.51
N GLN A 90 13.07 10.10 12.88
CA GLN A 90 13.26 8.71 13.25
C GLN A 90 14.73 8.44 13.60
N ASP A 91 14.95 7.66 14.65
CA ASP A 91 16.27 7.05 14.85
C ASP A 91 16.39 5.80 13.95
N GLY A 92 17.63 5.36 13.70
CA GLY A 92 17.87 4.22 12.79
C GLY A 92 17.33 2.85 13.27
N ARG A 93 16.76 2.75 14.50
CA ARG A 93 16.29 1.49 15.08
C ARG A 93 15.01 0.96 14.42
N PRO A 94 13.96 1.79 14.16
CA PRO A 94 12.78 1.34 13.43
C PRO A 94 13.11 0.87 12.02
N LEU A 95 14.13 1.45 11.37
CA LEU A 95 14.54 1.12 10.01
C LEU A 95 15.04 -0.34 9.84
N ARG A 96 15.38 -1.04 10.91
CA ARG A 96 15.65 -2.49 10.82
C ARG A 96 14.43 -3.26 10.32
N ARG A 97 13.23 -2.79 10.63
CA ARG A 97 11.96 -3.36 10.16
C ARG A 97 11.69 -3.06 8.70
N TYR A 98 12.28 -2.01 8.15
CA TYR A 98 12.18 -1.65 6.74
C TYR A 98 12.59 -2.78 5.80
N ARG A 99 13.49 -3.66 6.21
CA ARG A 99 13.87 -4.86 5.44
C ARG A 99 12.67 -5.77 5.13
N ARG A 100 11.56 -5.66 5.89
CA ARG A 100 10.33 -6.43 5.65
C ARG A 100 9.47 -5.88 4.51
N ARG A 101 9.83 -4.76 3.90
CA ARG A 101 9.10 -4.16 2.77
C ARG A 101 8.87 -5.11 1.61
N TYR A 102 9.79 -6.06 1.37
CA TYR A 102 9.62 -7.07 0.32
C TYR A 102 8.32 -7.87 0.43
N LYS A 103 7.65 -7.85 1.58
CA LYS A 103 6.37 -8.55 1.80
C LYS A 103 5.27 -8.01 0.89
N VAL A 104 5.16 -6.67 0.76
CA VAL A 104 4.17 -6.07 -0.15
C VAL A 104 4.56 -6.28 -1.61
N GLU A 105 5.85 -6.27 -1.93
CA GLU A 105 6.34 -6.58 -3.29
C GLU A 105 5.95 -8.02 -3.69
N ARG A 106 6.07 -8.96 -2.75
CA ARG A 106 5.62 -10.33 -2.94
C ARG A 106 4.11 -10.43 -3.15
N LEU A 107 3.32 -9.67 -2.39
CA LEU A 107 1.87 -9.60 -2.60
C LEU A 107 1.54 -9.12 -4.00
N PHE A 108 2.17 -8.04 -4.48
CA PHE A 108 1.98 -7.57 -5.86
C PHE A 108 2.39 -8.63 -6.89
N ALA A 109 3.50 -9.33 -6.68
CA ALA A 109 3.91 -10.42 -7.57
C ALA A 109 2.85 -11.55 -7.62
N TRP A 110 2.23 -11.90 -6.50
CA TRP A 110 1.14 -12.88 -6.47
C TRP A 110 -0.10 -12.38 -7.20
N LEU A 111 -0.50 -11.11 -7.00
CA LEU A 111 -1.64 -10.52 -7.70
C LEU A 111 -1.40 -10.46 -9.22
N GLN A 112 -0.17 -10.22 -9.67
CA GLN A 112 0.19 -10.22 -11.09
C GLN A 112 0.11 -11.60 -11.77
N ASN A 113 0.02 -12.70 -11.01
CA ASN A 113 -0.29 -14.02 -11.59
C ASN A 113 -1.72 -14.12 -12.11
N PHE A 114 -2.61 -13.23 -11.70
CA PHE A 114 -3.97 -13.15 -12.21
C PHE A 114 -4.01 -12.25 -13.45
N ARG A 115 -4.20 -12.82 -14.64
CA ARG A 115 -4.16 -12.09 -15.93
C ARG A 115 -5.04 -10.83 -15.96
N ARG A 116 -6.21 -10.88 -15.31
CA ARG A 116 -7.15 -9.75 -15.22
C ARG A 116 -6.62 -8.58 -14.38
N LEU A 117 -5.63 -8.80 -13.52
CA LEU A 117 -5.04 -7.76 -12.66
C LEU A 117 -3.80 -7.11 -13.29
N VAL A 118 -3.20 -7.74 -14.30
CA VAL A 118 -2.03 -7.20 -15.02
C VAL A 118 -2.44 -6.05 -15.93
N VAL A 119 -3.57 -6.22 -16.64
CA VAL A 119 -4.15 -5.20 -17.52
C VAL A 119 -5.61 -5.03 -17.15
N ARG A 120 -6.00 -3.78 -16.86
CA ARG A 120 -7.38 -3.45 -16.57
C ARG A 120 -8.20 -3.38 -17.86
N TYR A 121 -9.17 -4.26 -17.99
CA TYR A 121 -10.14 -4.27 -19.07
C TYR A 121 -11.49 -3.62 -18.64
N GLU A 122 -11.74 -3.54 -17.35
CA GLU A 122 -12.97 -3.03 -16.77
C GLU A 122 -13.09 -1.52 -16.96
N TYR A 123 -14.24 -1.08 -17.49
CA TYR A 123 -14.54 0.33 -17.67
C TYR A 123 -14.69 1.03 -16.30
N HIS A 124 -15.47 0.44 -15.39
CA HIS A 124 -15.66 0.93 -14.04
C HIS A 124 -14.54 0.48 -13.12
N LEU A 125 -14.07 1.39 -12.27
CA LEU A 125 -12.96 1.13 -11.35
C LEU A 125 -13.35 0.10 -10.27
N GLU A 126 -14.60 0.17 -9.80
CA GLU A 126 -15.17 -0.74 -8.81
C GLU A 126 -15.13 -2.21 -9.28
N ASN A 127 -15.39 -2.44 -10.56
CA ASN A 127 -15.31 -3.80 -11.13
C ASN A 127 -13.87 -4.33 -11.12
N PHE A 128 -12.90 -3.46 -11.42
CA PHE A 128 -11.49 -3.82 -11.30
C PHE A 128 -11.10 -4.10 -9.85
N LEU A 129 -11.54 -3.27 -8.89
CA LEU A 129 -11.33 -3.50 -7.46
C LEU A 129 -11.95 -4.84 -7.03
N GLY A 130 -13.14 -5.19 -7.53
CA GLY A 130 -13.76 -6.49 -7.29
C GLY A 130 -12.87 -7.67 -7.72
N PHE A 131 -12.19 -7.57 -8.88
CA PHE A 131 -11.21 -8.60 -9.29
C PHE A 131 -9.96 -8.61 -8.41
N VAL A 132 -9.51 -7.46 -7.92
CA VAL A 132 -8.41 -7.39 -6.94
C VAL A 132 -8.81 -8.10 -5.65
N HIS A 133 -10.02 -7.85 -5.13
CA HIS A 133 -10.55 -8.54 -3.95
C HIS A 133 -10.61 -10.05 -4.15
N LEU A 134 -11.09 -10.54 -5.30
CA LEU A 134 -11.08 -11.97 -5.62
C LEU A 134 -9.66 -12.54 -5.63
N GLY A 135 -8.70 -11.81 -6.18
CA GLY A 135 -7.27 -12.18 -6.13
C GLY A 135 -6.75 -12.30 -4.69
N CYS A 136 -7.09 -11.33 -3.84
CA CYS A 136 -6.74 -11.36 -2.42
C CYS A 136 -7.38 -12.56 -1.69
N ILE A 137 -8.66 -12.84 -1.93
CA ILE A 137 -9.36 -13.99 -1.36
C ILE A 137 -8.67 -15.30 -1.76
N LEU A 138 -8.30 -15.47 -3.03
CA LEU A 138 -7.60 -16.67 -3.50
C LEU A 138 -6.21 -16.82 -2.87
N ILE A 139 -5.49 -15.71 -2.65
CA ILE A 139 -4.20 -15.73 -1.94
C ILE A 139 -4.40 -16.17 -0.48
N LEU A 140 -5.39 -15.60 0.20
CA LEU A 140 -5.70 -15.96 1.59
C LEU A 140 -6.12 -17.44 1.72
N LEU A 141 -7.02 -17.91 0.86
CA LEU A 141 -7.46 -19.30 0.87
C LEU A 141 -6.30 -20.29 0.68
N ARG A 142 -5.34 -20.00 -0.21
CA ARG A 142 -4.16 -20.84 -0.41
C ARG A 142 -3.24 -20.94 0.81
N CYS A 143 -3.33 -19.99 1.71
CA CYS A 143 -2.50 -19.99 2.93
C CYS A 143 -3.20 -20.67 4.12
N TYR A 144 -4.52 -20.85 4.06
CA TYR A 144 -5.32 -21.46 5.13
C TYR A 144 -5.88 -22.84 4.78
N LEU A 145 -5.77 -23.27 3.53
CA LEU A 145 -6.12 -24.62 3.05
C LEU A 145 -4.87 -25.45 2.75
#